data_2fad6dc9081441da44644d6f96b30c51
#
_entry.id   2fad6dc9081441da44644d6f96b30c51
#
_cell.length_a   1.000
_cell.length_b   1.000
_cell.length_c   1.000
_cell.angle_alpha   90.00
_cell.angle_beta   90.00
_cell.angle_gamma   90.00
#
_symmetry.space_group_name_H-M   'P 1'
#
loop_
_entity.id
_entity.type
_entity.pdbx_description
1 polymer ?
#
loop_
_entity_poly.entity_id
_entity_poly.type
_entity_poly.pdbx_seq_one_letter_code
_entity_poly.pdbx_strand_id
1 'polypeptide(L)'
;MKKIITLFAVLCASFVLLAGCSLPGLGGGSANTIRVGSMSTTESQIVANIVKQMIEHDTDLKVEMVNNLGSSVVQHQAMVNGDVDITAARYTGTDLVGPLGEEPIKDPKKALAAVQEGFEKKFQQTWFDSYGFANTYAFMVRQDTAEKYHLKTISDMRPVQNELTAGVDNSWMERAGDGYKAFSKDYNINFKKIFPMQIGLIYTALKNDQMDVALGYSTDGRIPTYNLKVLEDDKKFFPPYDASPVATDEVLKKHPELKTTLKQTRWKNFYRRNAKIKTIRRMAN
;
A
#
# COMPACT_ATOMS: atom_id res chain seq x y z
N MET A 1 -57.91 34.81 -3.65
CA MET A 1 -56.86 34.63 -4.69
C MET A 1 -55.54 35.34 -4.38
N LYS A 2 -55.51 36.61 -3.97
CA LYS A 2 -54.22 37.33 -3.64
C LYS A 2 -53.38 36.65 -2.56
N LYS A 3 -53.94 36.08 -1.50
CA LYS A 3 -53.22 35.38 -0.40
C LYS A 3 -52.56 34.06 -0.82
N ILE A 4 -53.13 33.36 -1.81
CA ILE A 4 -52.58 32.09 -2.32
C ILE A 4 -51.39 32.33 -3.23
N ILE A 5 -51.42 33.40 -4.01
CA ILE A 5 -50.32 33.81 -4.88
C ILE A 5 -49.11 34.25 -4.06
N THR A 6 -49.32 34.93 -2.93
CA THR A 6 -48.25 35.39 -2.03
C THR A 6 -47.61 34.17 -1.32
N LEU A 7 -48.37 33.15 -0.96
CA LEU A 7 -47.85 31.93 -0.33
C LEU A 7 -47.00 31.11 -1.30
N PHE A 8 -47.39 31.05 -2.59
CA PHE A 8 -46.64 30.35 -3.64
C PHE A 8 -45.33 31.08 -4.01
N ALA A 9 -45.36 32.44 -4.00
CA ALA A 9 -44.16 33.23 -4.25
C ALA A 9 -43.11 33.08 -3.11
N VAL A 10 -43.56 32.99 -1.86
CA VAL A 10 -42.64 32.77 -0.70
C VAL A 10 -42.08 31.33 -0.71
N LEU A 11 -42.89 30.33 -1.12
CA LEU A 11 -42.44 28.94 -1.22
C LEU A 11 -41.36 28.77 -2.34
N CYS A 12 -41.55 29.41 -3.50
CA CYS A 12 -40.57 29.40 -4.57
C CYS A 12 -39.28 30.16 -4.23
N ALA A 13 -39.34 31.26 -3.49
CA ALA A 13 -38.17 32.02 -3.04
C ALA A 13 -37.34 31.23 -2.00
N SER A 14 -37.97 30.39 -1.18
CA SER A 14 -37.31 29.52 -0.23
C SER A 14 -36.52 28.37 -0.92
N PHE A 15 -36.98 27.94 -2.09
CA PHE A 15 -36.29 26.86 -2.86
C PHE A 15 -35.04 27.35 -3.58
N VAL A 16 -34.95 28.62 -3.92
CA VAL A 16 -33.78 29.20 -4.61
C VAL A 16 -32.63 29.46 -3.64
N LEU A 17 -32.86 29.63 -2.35
CA LEU A 17 -31.86 29.86 -1.33
C LEU A 17 -31.20 28.56 -0.80
N LEU A 18 -31.77 27.40 -1.12
CA LEU A 18 -31.16 26.09 -0.75
C LEU A 18 -30.22 25.52 -1.81
N ALA A 19 -30.08 26.13 -2.97
CA ALA A 19 -29.17 25.67 -4.03
C ALA A 19 -27.69 26.07 -3.82
N GLY A 20 -27.36 26.72 -2.70
CA GLY A 20 -26.01 27.22 -2.41
C GLY A 20 -25.21 26.48 -1.34
N CYS A 21 -25.79 25.46 -0.71
CA CYS A 21 -25.04 24.60 0.22
C CYS A 21 -24.59 23.34 -0.50
N SER A 22 -23.37 23.32 -1.01
CA SER A 22 -22.68 22.08 -1.37
C SER A 22 -22.63 21.19 -0.13
N LEU A 23 -23.36 20.05 -0.18
CA LEU A 23 -23.32 19.04 0.86
C LEU A 23 -21.87 18.58 1.07
N PRO A 24 -21.34 18.59 2.30
CA PRO A 24 -20.04 17.96 2.58
C PRO A 24 -20.18 16.45 2.33
N GLY A 25 -19.51 15.96 1.30
CA GLY A 25 -19.53 14.53 0.95
C GLY A 25 -19.80 14.20 -0.52
N LEU A 26 -20.20 15.17 -1.35
CA LEU A 26 -20.29 15.00 -2.80
C LEU A 26 -19.13 15.78 -3.45
N GLY A 27 -17.99 15.13 -3.64
CA GLY A 27 -16.96 15.34 -4.67
C GLY A 27 -16.60 16.76 -5.14
N GLY A 28 -16.53 17.73 -4.23
CA GLY A 28 -16.18 19.12 -4.57
C GLY A 28 -14.85 19.53 -3.98
N GLY A 29 -13.77 18.79 -4.25
CA GLY A 29 -12.42 19.29 -4.07
C GLY A 29 -12.23 20.53 -4.93
N SER A 30 -11.53 21.58 -4.42
CA SER A 30 -11.11 22.72 -5.24
C SER A 30 -10.45 22.17 -6.50
N ALA A 31 -10.67 22.80 -7.66
CA ALA A 31 -10.16 22.35 -8.96
C ALA A 31 -8.64 22.10 -8.96
N ASN A 32 -7.92 22.63 -7.97
CA ASN A 32 -6.47 22.53 -7.81
C ASN A 32 -6.05 21.66 -6.60
N THR A 33 -6.94 20.80 -6.08
CA THR A 33 -6.60 19.90 -4.96
C THR A 33 -6.53 18.46 -5.45
N ILE A 34 -5.43 17.78 -5.14
CA ILE A 34 -5.17 16.39 -5.48
C ILE A 34 -5.24 15.54 -4.22
N ARG A 35 -6.02 14.47 -4.21
CA ARG A 35 -6.15 13.55 -3.08
C ARG A 35 -5.15 12.41 -3.22
N VAL A 36 -4.19 12.34 -2.31
CA VAL A 36 -3.14 11.31 -2.29
C VAL A 36 -3.41 10.31 -1.19
N GLY A 37 -3.61 9.05 -1.58
CA GLY A 37 -3.90 7.93 -0.69
C GLY A 37 -2.66 7.23 -0.15
N SER A 38 -2.72 6.82 1.14
CA SER A 38 -1.73 5.96 1.76
C SER A 38 -2.37 4.88 2.64
N MET A 39 -1.72 3.72 2.69
CA MET A 39 -2.07 2.70 3.69
C MET A 39 -1.63 3.13 5.10
N SER A 40 -2.07 2.36 6.11
CA SER A 40 -1.71 2.60 7.52
C SER A 40 -0.26 2.24 7.87
N THR A 41 0.52 1.66 6.95
CA THR A 41 1.94 1.34 7.17
C THR A 41 2.81 2.58 7.13
N THR A 42 3.84 2.64 7.98
CA THR A 42 4.78 3.77 8.04
C THR A 42 5.43 4.04 6.69
N GLU A 43 5.83 3.00 5.95
CA GLU A 43 6.41 3.13 4.61
C GLU A 43 5.45 3.84 3.66
N SER A 44 4.20 3.37 3.56
CA SER A 44 3.20 3.97 2.67
C SER A 44 2.95 5.44 2.99
N GLN A 45 2.86 5.79 4.28
CA GLN A 45 2.69 7.17 4.73
C GLN A 45 3.90 8.05 4.41
N ILE A 46 5.12 7.55 4.59
CA ILE A 46 6.35 8.27 4.22
C ILE A 46 6.38 8.52 2.72
N VAL A 47 6.14 7.50 1.90
CA VAL A 47 6.13 7.65 0.44
C VAL A 47 5.04 8.64 -0.01
N ALA A 48 3.86 8.59 0.58
CA ALA A 48 2.78 9.51 0.28
C ALA A 48 3.10 10.96 0.65
N ASN A 49 3.76 11.19 1.79
CA ASN A 49 4.24 12.52 2.16
C ASN A 49 5.33 13.04 1.21
N ILE A 50 6.16 12.16 0.67
CA ILE A 50 7.14 12.54 -0.34
C ILE A 50 6.44 12.93 -1.65
N VAL A 51 5.47 12.13 -2.12
CA VAL A 51 4.65 12.45 -3.30
C VAL A 51 3.96 13.81 -3.12
N LYS A 52 3.34 14.04 -1.96
CA LYS A 52 2.75 15.33 -1.61
C LYS A 52 3.74 16.48 -1.78
N GLN A 53 4.92 16.39 -1.14
CA GLN A 53 5.93 17.45 -1.21
C GLN A 53 6.44 17.68 -2.64
N MET A 54 6.55 16.64 -3.44
CA MET A 54 6.95 16.76 -4.85
C MET A 54 5.89 17.46 -5.68
N ILE A 55 4.61 17.11 -5.52
CA ILE A 55 3.50 17.76 -6.23
C ILE A 55 3.44 19.24 -5.86
N GLU A 56 3.43 19.56 -4.57
CA GLU A 56 3.34 20.94 -4.07
C GLU A 56 4.60 21.80 -4.39
N HIS A 57 5.76 21.17 -4.60
CA HIS A 57 6.99 21.84 -5.01
C HIS A 57 7.06 22.08 -6.52
N ASP A 58 6.60 21.11 -7.31
CA ASP A 58 6.76 21.13 -8.77
C ASP A 58 5.58 21.79 -9.50
N THR A 59 4.46 22.03 -8.79
CA THR A 59 3.21 22.56 -9.35
C THR A 59 2.54 23.54 -8.37
N ASP A 60 1.50 24.24 -8.84
CA ASP A 60 0.64 25.08 -7.99
C ASP A 60 -0.52 24.32 -7.34
N LEU A 61 -0.50 22.97 -7.42
CA LEU A 61 -1.52 22.09 -6.87
C LEU A 61 -1.34 21.95 -5.35
N LYS A 62 -2.46 21.79 -4.64
CA LYS A 62 -2.49 21.43 -3.23
C LYS A 62 -2.76 19.94 -3.08
N VAL A 63 -2.19 19.32 -2.05
CA VAL A 63 -2.39 17.89 -1.78
C VAL A 63 -3.13 17.70 -0.48
N GLU A 64 -4.29 17.05 -0.57
CA GLU A 64 -5.02 16.48 0.55
C GLU A 64 -4.61 15.01 0.75
N MET A 65 -4.29 14.66 2.00
CA MET A 65 -3.86 13.29 2.33
C MET A 65 -5.05 12.44 2.78
N VAL A 66 -5.29 11.33 2.08
CA VAL A 66 -6.26 10.30 2.49
C VAL A 66 -5.48 9.14 3.11
N ASN A 67 -5.27 9.23 4.42
CA ASN A 67 -4.42 8.30 5.17
C ASN A 67 -5.21 7.09 5.71
N ASN A 68 -4.45 6.07 6.17
CA ASN A 68 -4.98 4.91 6.89
C ASN A 68 -5.95 4.03 6.10
N LEU A 69 -5.81 3.98 4.78
CA LEU A 69 -6.47 2.98 3.97
C LEU A 69 -5.96 1.59 4.39
N GLY A 70 -6.84 0.75 4.93
CA GLY A 70 -6.45 -0.42 5.70
C GLY A 70 -5.71 -1.52 4.93
N SER A 71 -5.86 -1.58 3.60
CA SER A 71 -5.22 -2.59 2.74
C SER A 71 -5.09 -2.10 1.30
N SER A 72 -4.32 -2.84 0.46
CA SER A 72 -4.24 -2.57 -0.98
C SER A 72 -5.59 -2.64 -1.67
N VAL A 73 -6.48 -3.53 -1.23
CA VAL A 73 -7.84 -3.64 -1.76
C VAL A 73 -8.66 -2.39 -1.46
N VAL A 74 -8.60 -1.90 -0.21
CA VAL A 74 -9.29 -0.65 0.20
C VAL A 74 -8.71 0.55 -0.55
N GLN A 75 -7.40 0.59 -0.71
CA GLN A 75 -6.71 1.65 -1.46
C GLN A 75 -7.11 1.64 -2.94
N HIS A 76 -7.22 0.47 -3.56
CA HIS A 76 -7.70 0.32 -4.93
C HIS A 76 -9.15 0.78 -5.05
N GLN A 77 -10.03 0.34 -4.14
CA GLN A 77 -11.44 0.71 -4.16
C GLN A 77 -11.64 2.23 -4.00
N ALA A 78 -10.84 2.88 -3.16
CA ALA A 78 -10.88 4.34 -3.00
C ALA A 78 -10.55 5.08 -4.31
N MET A 79 -9.62 4.55 -5.13
CA MET A 79 -9.36 5.10 -6.47
C MET A 79 -10.52 4.85 -7.44
N VAL A 80 -11.08 3.65 -7.43
CA VAL A 80 -12.23 3.29 -8.31
C VAL A 80 -13.46 4.14 -7.98
N ASN A 81 -13.70 4.41 -6.69
CA ASN A 81 -14.81 5.25 -6.24
C ASN A 81 -14.59 6.75 -6.46
N GLY A 82 -13.37 7.16 -6.84
CA GLY A 82 -13.03 8.57 -6.98
C GLY A 82 -12.79 9.29 -5.66
N ASP A 83 -12.51 8.57 -4.56
CA ASP A 83 -12.13 9.15 -3.26
C ASP A 83 -10.65 9.55 -3.21
N VAL A 84 -9.82 8.96 -4.07
CA VAL A 84 -8.37 9.15 -4.18
C VAL A 84 -7.99 9.31 -5.64
N ASP A 85 -7.16 10.30 -5.94
CA ASP A 85 -6.67 10.60 -7.29
C ASP A 85 -5.34 9.91 -7.58
N ILE A 86 -4.48 9.81 -6.57
CA ILE A 86 -3.15 9.19 -6.65
C ILE A 86 -2.95 8.30 -5.42
N THR A 87 -2.53 7.05 -5.61
CA THR A 87 -1.98 6.22 -4.55
C THR A 87 -0.46 6.23 -4.62
N ALA A 88 0.20 6.62 -3.53
CA ALA A 88 1.62 6.85 -3.54
C ALA A 88 2.45 5.56 -3.59
N ALA A 89 1.97 4.48 -3.00
CA ALA A 89 2.65 3.19 -3.00
C ALA A 89 1.67 2.05 -3.29
N ARG A 90 1.83 1.44 -4.46
CA ARG A 90 1.17 0.20 -4.89
C ARG A 90 2.25 -0.83 -5.19
N TYR A 91 1.95 -2.09 -5.05
CA TYR A 91 2.94 -3.16 -5.15
C TYR A 91 2.53 -4.17 -6.22
N THR A 92 3.43 -4.43 -7.19
CA THR A 92 3.15 -5.24 -8.39
C THR A 92 2.54 -6.60 -8.06
N GLY A 93 3.14 -7.39 -7.16
CA GLY A 93 2.64 -8.72 -6.81
C GLY A 93 1.28 -8.71 -6.12
N THR A 94 1.01 -7.69 -5.28
CA THR A 94 -0.28 -7.56 -4.61
C THR A 94 -1.41 -7.24 -5.58
N ASP A 95 -1.15 -6.30 -6.47
CA ASP A 95 -2.19 -5.75 -7.35
C ASP A 95 -2.41 -6.58 -8.60
N LEU A 96 -1.42 -7.38 -8.99
CA LEU A 96 -1.58 -8.39 -10.02
C LEU A 96 -2.60 -9.46 -9.60
N VAL A 97 -2.45 -9.99 -8.38
CA VAL A 97 -3.32 -11.05 -7.88
C VAL A 97 -4.66 -10.51 -7.39
N GLY A 98 -4.66 -9.45 -6.59
CA GLY A 98 -5.87 -8.87 -6.00
C GLY A 98 -6.76 -8.17 -7.04
N PRO A 99 -6.50 -6.89 -7.39
CA PRO A 99 -7.36 -6.13 -8.29
C PRO A 99 -7.46 -6.69 -9.71
N LEU A 100 -6.39 -7.24 -10.27
CA LEU A 100 -6.41 -7.77 -11.63
C LEU A 100 -6.96 -9.20 -11.71
N GLY A 101 -6.83 -9.99 -10.63
CA GLY A 101 -7.24 -11.39 -10.59
C GLY A 101 -6.35 -12.30 -11.44
N GLU A 102 -5.10 -11.91 -11.68
CA GLU A 102 -4.12 -12.65 -12.48
C GLU A 102 -3.28 -13.59 -11.60
N GLU A 103 -2.64 -14.57 -12.22
CA GLU A 103 -1.68 -15.43 -11.51
C GLU A 103 -0.39 -14.68 -11.15
N PRO A 104 0.29 -15.03 -10.04
CA PRO A 104 1.55 -14.40 -9.66
C PRO A 104 2.63 -14.53 -10.73
N ILE A 105 3.28 -13.42 -11.07
CA ILE A 105 4.39 -13.38 -12.03
C ILE A 105 5.70 -13.15 -11.24
N LYS A 106 6.64 -14.11 -11.32
CA LYS A 106 7.92 -14.07 -10.58
C LYS A 106 9.00 -13.17 -11.20
N ASP A 107 8.89 -12.86 -12.48
CA ASP A 107 9.80 -11.92 -13.16
C ASP A 107 9.37 -10.46 -12.90
N PRO A 108 10.21 -9.61 -12.26
CA PRO A 108 9.81 -8.26 -11.88
C PRO A 108 9.42 -7.36 -13.07
N LYS A 109 10.12 -7.52 -14.21
CA LYS A 109 9.84 -6.70 -15.40
C LYS A 109 8.51 -7.10 -16.04
N LYS A 110 8.22 -8.41 -16.09
CA LYS A 110 6.94 -8.92 -16.61
C LYS A 110 5.81 -8.57 -15.66
N ALA A 111 6.00 -8.66 -14.33
CA ALA A 111 5.00 -8.27 -13.35
C ALA A 111 4.66 -6.78 -13.47
N LEU A 112 5.67 -5.90 -13.60
CA LEU A 112 5.45 -4.47 -13.80
C LEU A 112 4.68 -4.19 -15.10
N ALA A 113 5.08 -4.79 -16.21
CA ALA A 113 4.39 -4.62 -17.49
C ALA A 113 2.93 -5.09 -17.44
N ALA A 114 2.66 -6.21 -16.76
CA ALA A 114 1.32 -6.76 -16.60
C ALA A 114 0.40 -5.84 -15.77
N VAL A 115 0.89 -5.28 -14.64
CA VAL A 115 0.08 -4.32 -13.86
C VAL A 115 -0.12 -3.02 -14.61
N GLN A 116 0.87 -2.52 -15.35
CA GLN A 116 0.74 -1.32 -16.18
C GLN A 116 -0.38 -1.48 -17.22
N GLU A 117 -0.31 -2.56 -18.01
CA GLU A 117 -1.31 -2.87 -19.04
C GLU A 117 -2.69 -3.13 -18.42
N GLY A 118 -2.75 -3.93 -17.35
CA GLY A 118 -4.02 -4.32 -16.71
C GLY A 118 -4.74 -3.14 -16.08
N PHE A 119 -4.03 -2.24 -15.40
CA PHE A 119 -4.61 -1.06 -14.76
C PHE A 119 -5.09 -0.02 -15.76
N GLU A 120 -4.35 0.19 -16.84
CA GLU A 120 -4.78 1.05 -17.95
C GLU A 120 -6.08 0.55 -18.57
N LYS A 121 -6.13 -0.74 -18.93
CA LYS A 121 -7.28 -1.34 -19.63
C LYS A 121 -8.53 -1.49 -18.74
N LYS A 122 -8.37 -1.98 -17.50
CA LYS A 122 -9.51 -2.33 -16.63
C LYS A 122 -10.02 -1.14 -15.82
N PHE A 123 -9.15 -0.22 -15.41
CA PHE A 123 -9.48 0.80 -14.43
C PHE A 123 -9.23 2.24 -14.89
N GLN A 124 -8.67 2.47 -16.08
CA GLN A 124 -8.30 3.80 -16.57
C GLN A 124 -7.37 4.51 -15.55
N GLN A 125 -6.36 3.76 -15.10
CA GLN A 125 -5.36 4.21 -14.15
C GLN A 125 -3.97 3.97 -14.73
N THR A 126 -3.12 5.00 -14.68
CA THR A 126 -1.73 4.92 -15.08
C THR A 126 -0.88 4.40 -13.92
N TRP A 127 -0.29 3.23 -14.09
CA TRP A 127 0.73 2.68 -13.20
C TRP A 127 2.11 3.13 -13.66
N PHE A 128 2.81 3.91 -12.84
CA PHE A 128 4.14 4.43 -13.18
C PHE A 128 5.24 3.40 -12.93
N ASP A 129 6.46 3.71 -13.39
CA ASP A 129 7.63 2.88 -13.14
C ASP A 129 7.92 2.77 -11.64
N SER A 130 8.57 1.66 -11.25
CA SER A 130 8.94 1.42 -9.86
C SER A 130 9.88 2.48 -9.31
N TYR A 131 9.72 2.82 -8.05
CA TYR A 131 10.65 3.68 -7.28
C TYR A 131 12.06 3.10 -7.18
N GLY A 132 12.25 1.82 -7.52
CA GLY A 132 13.51 1.11 -7.44
C GLY A 132 13.72 0.42 -6.09
N PHE A 133 12.65 0.21 -5.34
CA PHE A 133 12.64 -0.68 -4.17
C PHE A 133 11.43 -1.62 -4.22
N ALA A 134 11.54 -2.72 -3.51
CA ALA A 134 10.49 -3.70 -3.33
C ALA A 134 10.23 -3.92 -1.84
N ASN A 135 8.97 -4.14 -1.47
CA ASN A 135 8.57 -4.48 -0.11
C ASN A 135 7.85 -5.83 -0.13
N THR A 136 8.62 -6.90 -0.02
CA THR A 136 8.10 -8.28 -0.05
C THR A 136 7.66 -8.75 1.33
N TYR A 137 6.84 -9.78 1.37
CA TYR A 137 6.65 -10.54 2.60
C TYR A 137 7.97 -11.21 3.03
N ALA A 138 8.21 -11.24 4.32
CA ALA A 138 9.38 -11.87 4.91
C ALA A 138 9.01 -12.60 6.20
N PHE A 139 9.40 -13.87 6.29
CA PHE A 139 9.39 -14.58 7.55
C PHE A 139 10.56 -14.13 8.41
N MET A 140 10.29 -13.90 9.68
CA MET A 140 11.29 -13.45 10.64
C MET A 140 11.09 -14.10 12.00
N VAL A 141 12.18 -14.19 12.75
CA VAL A 141 12.24 -14.77 14.08
C VAL A 141 13.13 -13.91 14.99
N ARG A 142 13.04 -14.09 16.30
CA ARG A 142 14.04 -13.55 17.22
C ARG A 142 15.38 -14.28 17.05
N GLN A 143 16.47 -13.68 17.48
CA GLN A 143 17.82 -14.28 17.39
C GLN A 143 17.90 -15.59 18.20
N ASP A 144 17.35 -15.61 19.42
CA ASP A 144 17.30 -16.79 20.29
C ASP A 144 16.53 -17.96 19.67
N THR A 145 15.39 -17.68 19.04
CA THR A 145 14.62 -18.68 18.28
C THR A 145 15.41 -19.22 17.08
N ALA A 146 16.09 -18.30 16.36
CA ALA A 146 16.94 -18.71 15.23
C ALA A 146 18.10 -19.60 15.65
N GLU A 147 18.75 -19.30 16.78
CA GLU A 147 19.84 -20.10 17.34
C GLU A 147 19.36 -21.45 17.85
N LYS A 148 18.25 -21.47 18.64
CA LYS A 148 17.65 -22.66 19.21
C LYS A 148 17.31 -23.71 18.16
N TYR A 149 16.72 -23.29 17.04
CA TYR A 149 16.24 -24.18 15.98
C TYR A 149 17.12 -24.16 14.72
N HIS A 150 18.28 -23.47 14.74
CA HIS A 150 19.21 -23.32 13.62
C HIS A 150 18.57 -22.78 12.34
N LEU A 151 17.61 -21.84 12.46
CA LEU A 151 16.87 -21.28 11.36
C LEU A 151 17.68 -20.25 10.57
N LYS A 152 17.84 -20.46 9.27
CA LYS A 152 18.46 -19.52 8.30
C LYS A 152 17.51 -19.25 7.13
N THR A 153 16.83 -20.27 6.67
CA THR A 153 15.89 -20.23 5.53
C THR A 153 14.47 -20.56 6.00
N ILE A 154 13.50 -20.28 5.14
CA ILE A 154 12.09 -20.67 5.40
C ILE A 154 11.97 -22.20 5.51
N SER A 155 12.69 -22.95 4.67
CA SER A 155 12.68 -24.41 4.70
C SER A 155 13.14 -24.99 6.03
N ASP A 156 14.00 -24.30 6.78
CA ASP A 156 14.49 -24.77 8.08
C ASP A 156 13.39 -24.83 9.14
N MET A 157 12.28 -24.12 8.95
CA MET A 157 11.13 -24.22 9.86
C MET A 157 10.38 -25.56 9.76
N ARG A 158 10.48 -26.26 8.62
CA ARG A 158 9.68 -27.47 8.37
C ARG A 158 9.84 -28.57 9.43
N PRO A 159 11.04 -28.97 9.86
CA PRO A 159 11.18 -30.02 10.89
C PRO A 159 10.64 -29.62 12.27
N VAL A 160 10.58 -28.31 12.57
CA VAL A 160 10.18 -27.78 13.87
C VAL A 160 8.83 -27.05 13.85
N GLN A 161 8.10 -27.10 12.73
CA GLN A 161 6.86 -26.34 12.51
C GLN A 161 5.77 -26.54 13.57
N ASN A 162 5.74 -27.73 14.21
CA ASN A 162 4.77 -28.05 15.26
C ASN A 162 5.09 -27.41 16.61
N GLU A 163 6.33 -26.98 16.80
CA GLU A 163 6.80 -26.29 18.01
C GLU A 163 6.64 -24.78 17.89
N LEU A 164 6.61 -24.27 16.65
CA LEU A 164 6.56 -22.84 16.36
C LEU A 164 5.12 -22.28 16.40
N THR A 165 4.99 -21.13 17.05
CA THR A 165 3.78 -20.32 17.02
C THR A 165 3.98 -19.18 16.01
N ALA A 166 3.17 -19.13 14.95
CA ALA A 166 3.31 -18.18 13.87
C ALA A 166 2.27 -17.06 13.93
N GLY A 167 2.72 -15.79 13.86
CA GLY A 167 1.87 -14.62 13.65
C GLY A 167 1.96 -14.19 12.18
N VAL A 168 0.82 -14.04 11.51
CA VAL A 168 0.78 -13.73 10.08
C VAL A 168 -0.24 -12.63 9.78
N ASP A 169 -0.05 -11.91 8.68
CA ASP A 169 -1.00 -10.91 8.22
C ASP A 169 -2.35 -11.54 7.84
N ASN A 170 -3.46 -10.95 8.32
CA ASN A 170 -4.81 -11.41 8.02
C ASN A 170 -5.07 -11.55 6.52
N SER A 171 -4.63 -10.56 5.72
CA SER A 171 -4.86 -10.56 4.28
C SER A 171 -4.08 -11.65 3.56
N TRP A 172 -2.94 -12.09 4.11
CA TRP A 172 -2.14 -13.16 3.55
C TRP A 172 -2.77 -14.55 3.75
N MET A 173 -3.49 -14.76 4.84
CA MET A 173 -4.16 -16.03 5.10
C MET A 173 -5.10 -16.47 3.98
N GLU A 174 -5.88 -15.53 3.45
CA GLU A 174 -6.93 -15.78 2.46
C GLU A 174 -6.47 -15.48 1.02
N ARG A 175 -5.24 -15.05 0.84
CA ARG A 175 -4.75 -14.63 -0.47
C ARG A 175 -4.58 -15.83 -1.40
N ALA A 176 -5.07 -15.70 -2.63
CA ALA A 176 -4.81 -16.66 -3.70
C ALA A 176 -3.36 -16.55 -4.20
N GLY A 177 -2.80 -17.62 -4.73
CA GLY A 177 -1.51 -17.64 -5.42
C GLY A 177 -0.28 -17.59 -4.52
N ASP A 178 -0.14 -16.55 -3.69
CA ASP A 178 1.01 -16.34 -2.80
C ASP A 178 0.66 -16.27 -1.30
N GLY A 179 -0.56 -16.68 -0.94
CA GLY A 179 -1.03 -16.76 0.45
C GLY A 179 -0.70 -18.07 1.15
N TYR A 180 -1.25 -18.24 2.37
CA TYR A 180 -0.91 -19.35 3.26
C TYR A 180 -1.13 -20.74 2.63
N LYS A 181 -2.24 -20.94 1.91
CA LYS A 181 -2.54 -22.23 1.26
C LYS A 181 -1.48 -22.62 0.23
N ALA A 182 -1.05 -21.67 -0.60
CA ALA A 182 0.00 -21.91 -1.59
C ALA A 182 1.37 -22.09 -0.92
N PHE A 183 1.68 -21.27 0.09
CA PHE A 183 2.90 -21.38 0.91
C PHE A 183 3.00 -22.77 1.57
N SER A 184 1.94 -23.21 2.24
CA SER A 184 1.88 -24.50 2.92
C SER A 184 2.15 -25.66 1.95
N LYS A 185 1.60 -25.58 0.74
CA LYS A 185 1.83 -26.59 -0.31
C LYS A 185 3.28 -26.56 -0.81
N ASP A 186 3.84 -25.36 -1.05
CA ASP A 186 5.15 -25.20 -1.68
C ASP A 186 6.29 -25.55 -0.70
N TYR A 187 6.21 -25.04 0.54
CA TYR A 187 7.19 -25.31 1.58
C TYR A 187 6.97 -26.61 2.35
N ASN A 188 5.79 -27.23 2.22
CA ASN A 188 5.34 -28.33 3.07
C ASN A 188 5.45 -27.97 4.56
N ILE A 189 4.98 -26.75 4.89
CA ILE A 189 4.92 -26.23 6.25
C ILE A 189 3.47 -25.96 6.61
N ASN A 190 2.98 -26.61 7.67
CA ASN A 190 1.65 -26.41 8.23
C ASN A 190 1.81 -26.11 9.72
N PHE A 191 1.79 -24.82 10.07
CA PHE A 191 1.91 -24.42 11.45
C PHE A 191 0.73 -24.94 12.27
N LYS A 192 1.00 -25.65 13.34
CA LYS A 192 -0.02 -26.14 14.26
C LYS A 192 -0.69 -25.00 15.03
N LYS A 193 0.07 -23.92 15.27
CA LYS A 193 -0.38 -22.69 15.94
C LYS A 193 -0.10 -21.51 15.02
N ILE A 194 -1.13 -21.02 14.32
CA ILE A 194 -1.05 -19.87 13.44
C ILE A 194 -2.11 -18.85 13.84
N PHE A 195 -1.73 -17.59 13.98
CA PHE A 195 -2.58 -16.49 14.43
C PHE A 195 -2.58 -15.37 13.40
N PRO A 196 -3.66 -15.26 12.61
CA PRO A 196 -3.86 -14.09 11.76
C PRO A 196 -4.10 -12.84 12.60
N MET A 197 -3.41 -11.75 12.27
CA MET A 197 -3.56 -10.47 12.97
C MET A 197 -3.20 -9.30 12.08
N GLN A 198 -3.48 -8.08 12.54
CA GLN A 198 -3.05 -6.89 11.83
C GLN A 198 -1.52 -6.81 11.79
N ILE A 199 -0.98 -6.44 10.63
CA ILE A 199 0.47 -6.39 10.36
C ILE A 199 1.23 -5.56 11.41
N GLY A 200 0.63 -4.50 11.94
CA GLY A 200 1.23 -3.65 12.97
C GLY A 200 1.48 -4.36 14.31
N LEU A 201 0.70 -5.38 14.64
CA LEU A 201 0.78 -6.11 15.90
C LEU A 201 1.79 -7.27 15.87
N ILE A 202 2.04 -7.84 14.70
CA ILE A 202 2.88 -9.04 14.52
C ILE A 202 4.29 -8.84 15.10
N TYR A 203 4.92 -7.71 14.79
CA TYR A 203 6.29 -7.41 15.26
C TYR A 203 6.39 -7.28 16.78
N THR A 204 5.38 -6.65 17.40
CA THR A 204 5.32 -6.50 18.84
C THR A 204 5.09 -7.85 19.54
N ALA A 205 4.21 -8.68 18.99
CA ALA A 205 3.97 -10.03 19.48
C ALA A 205 5.24 -10.89 19.38
N LEU A 206 5.98 -10.80 18.27
CA LEU A 206 7.25 -11.50 18.11
C LEU A 206 8.32 -11.01 19.11
N LYS A 207 8.47 -9.68 19.26
CA LYS A 207 9.42 -9.08 20.23
C LYS A 207 9.13 -9.51 21.65
N ASN A 208 7.85 -9.62 22.02
CA ASN A 208 7.40 -9.93 23.39
C ASN A 208 7.25 -11.44 23.65
N ASP A 209 7.85 -12.28 22.82
CA ASP A 209 7.84 -13.76 22.98
C ASP A 209 6.44 -14.39 22.96
N GLN A 210 5.47 -13.70 22.37
CA GLN A 210 4.11 -14.22 22.18
C GLN A 210 3.99 -15.07 20.91
N MET A 211 4.95 -14.92 19.99
CA MET A 211 5.10 -15.66 18.74
C MET A 211 6.55 -16.05 18.56
N ASP A 212 6.81 -17.19 17.93
CA ASP A 212 8.15 -17.67 17.56
C ASP A 212 8.55 -17.18 16.19
N VAL A 213 7.57 -17.06 15.28
CA VAL A 213 7.73 -16.68 13.88
C VAL A 213 6.73 -15.59 13.53
N ALA A 214 7.16 -14.61 12.77
CA ALA A 214 6.31 -13.57 12.20
C ALA A 214 6.43 -13.53 10.68
N LEU A 215 5.30 -13.39 9.99
CA LEU A 215 5.28 -12.96 8.59
C LEU A 215 4.95 -11.47 8.55
N GLY A 216 5.95 -10.67 8.21
CA GLY A 216 5.85 -9.22 8.08
C GLY A 216 6.36 -8.72 6.73
N TYR A 217 6.74 -7.45 6.67
CA TYR A 217 7.26 -6.79 5.47
C TYR A 217 8.76 -6.56 5.57
N SER A 218 9.50 -6.86 4.49
CA SER A 218 10.97 -6.83 4.44
C SER A 218 11.60 -5.45 4.66
N THR A 219 10.84 -4.37 4.48
CA THR A 219 11.30 -2.98 4.63
C THR A 219 10.94 -2.36 5.98
N ASP A 220 10.31 -3.12 6.90
CA ASP A 220 9.81 -2.59 8.17
C ASP A 220 10.97 -2.23 9.12
N GLY A 221 11.00 -0.99 9.59
CA GLY A 221 12.03 -0.47 10.50
C GLY A 221 12.09 -1.16 11.87
N ARG A 222 11.06 -1.93 12.25
CA ARG A 222 11.07 -2.74 13.48
C ARG A 222 11.97 -3.97 13.38
N ILE A 223 12.30 -4.43 12.17
CA ILE A 223 13.24 -5.55 11.97
C ILE A 223 14.59 -5.24 12.65
N PRO A 224 15.31 -4.18 12.27
CA PRO A 224 16.56 -3.82 12.95
C PRO A 224 16.33 -3.32 14.38
N THR A 225 15.23 -2.58 14.65
CA THR A 225 14.94 -2.04 15.98
C THR A 225 14.74 -3.13 17.03
N TYR A 226 14.11 -4.25 16.65
CA TYR A 226 13.86 -5.39 17.55
C TYR A 226 14.90 -6.51 17.38
N ASN A 227 15.97 -6.26 16.62
CA ASN A 227 17.02 -7.25 16.33
C ASN A 227 16.45 -8.58 15.81
N LEU A 228 15.50 -8.50 14.86
CA LEU A 228 14.88 -9.67 14.27
C LEU A 228 15.75 -10.23 13.16
N LYS A 229 15.74 -11.55 13.03
CA LYS A 229 16.38 -12.26 11.93
C LYS A 229 15.36 -12.59 10.86
N VAL A 230 15.58 -12.08 9.66
CA VAL A 230 14.81 -12.45 8.46
C VAL A 230 15.32 -13.79 7.94
N LEU A 231 14.39 -14.71 7.65
CA LEU A 231 14.69 -15.99 7.02
C LEU A 231 14.72 -15.83 5.49
N GLU A 232 15.69 -16.47 4.85
CA GLU A 232 15.79 -16.48 3.39
C GLU A 232 14.63 -17.27 2.75
N ASP A 233 13.99 -16.69 1.74
CA ASP A 233 13.02 -17.38 0.88
C ASP A 233 13.76 -18.25 -0.14
N ASP A 234 14.28 -19.40 0.31
CA ASP A 234 15.14 -20.31 -0.43
C ASP A 234 14.46 -20.96 -1.64
N LYS A 235 13.12 -20.98 -1.66
CA LYS A 235 12.33 -21.44 -2.81
C LYS A 235 11.84 -20.31 -3.72
N LYS A 236 12.12 -19.03 -3.39
CA LYS A 236 11.61 -17.87 -4.12
C LYS A 236 10.09 -17.94 -4.32
N PHE A 237 9.40 -18.20 -3.22
CA PHE A 237 7.95 -18.35 -3.20
C PHE A 237 7.26 -17.03 -3.47
N PHE A 238 7.66 -15.97 -2.76
CA PHE A 238 7.02 -14.67 -2.89
C PHE A 238 7.33 -14.02 -4.25
N PRO A 239 6.30 -13.49 -4.96
CA PRO A 239 6.51 -12.73 -6.18
C PRO A 239 7.20 -11.39 -5.88
N PRO A 240 7.67 -10.67 -6.89
CA PRO A 240 8.19 -9.32 -6.71
C PRO A 240 7.08 -8.35 -6.30
N TYR A 241 7.36 -7.49 -5.33
CA TYR A 241 6.48 -6.43 -4.85
C TYR A 241 7.13 -5.06 -5.06
N ASP A 242 7.50 -4.76 -6.31
CA ASP A 242 8.05 -3.46 -6.65
C ASP A 242 7.03 -2.35 -6.39
N ALA A 243 7.47 -1.32 -5.67
CA ALA A 243 6.63 -0.20 -5.29
C ALA A 243 6.58 0.87 -6.39
N SER A 244 5.37 1.33 -6.72
CA SER A 244 5.11 2.35 -7.73
C SER A 244 3.98 3.29 -7.31
N PRO A 245 3.94 4.53 -7.80
CA PRO A 245 2.75 5.36 -7.73
C PRO A 245 1.75 4.95 -8.81
N VAL A 246 0.47 5.14 -8.52
CA VAL A 246 -0.62 4.95 -9.48
C VAL A 246 -1.53 6.17 -9.44
N ALA A 247 -1.92 6.69 -10.60
CA ALA A 247 -2.81 7.83 -10.71
C ALA A 247 -3.99 7.51 -11.63
N THR A 248 -5.16 8.14 -11.38
CA THR A 248 -6.29 8.05 -12.30
C THR A 248 -5.97 8.81 -13.60
N ASP A 249 -6.41 8.29 -14.73
CA ASP A 249 -6.23 8.96 -16.02
C ASP A 249 -7.01 10.30 -16.07
N GLU A 250 -8.08 10.39 -15.31
CA GLU A 250 -8.84 11.64 -15.15
C GLU A 250 -7.98 12.75 -14.57
N VAL A 251 -7.31 12.50 -13.43
CA VAL A 251 -6.42 13.50 -12.81
C VAL A 251 -5.24 13.84 -13.70
N LEU A 252 -4.69 12.87 -14.44
CA LEU A 252 -3.57 13.10 -15.36
C LEU A 252 -3.98 13.86 -16.65
N LYS A 253 -5.23 13.78 -17.06
CA LYS A 253 -5.79 14.61 -18.15
C LYS A 253 -6.03 16.05 -17.68
N LYS A 254 -6.54 16.20 -16.46
CA LYS A 254 -6.81 17.52 -15.87
C LYS A 254 -5.52 18.26 -15.48
N HIS A 255 -4.51 17.53 -15.02
CA HIS A 255 -3.22 18.03 -14.53
C HIS A 255 -2.06 17.25 -15.18
N PRO A 256 -1.75 17.50 -16.47
CA PRO A 256 -0.73 16.73 -17.21
C PRO A 256 0.69 16.88 -16.64
N GLU A 257 0.99 17.94 -15.90
CA GLU A 257 2.25 18.17 -15.18
C GLU A 257 2.56 17.06 -14.17
N LEU A 258 1.53 16.41 -13.58
CA LEU A 258 1.69 15.30 -12.64
C LEU A 258 2.42 14.11 -13.26
N LYS A 259 2.27 13.87 -14.58
CA LYS A 259 3.03 12.82 -15.28
C LYS A 259 4.53 13.00 -15.15
N THR A 260 5.00 14.24 -15.18
CA THR A 260 6.44 14.56 -15.05
C THR A 260 6.89 14.43 -13.61
N THR A 261 6.08 14.89 -12.66
CA THR A 261 6.37 14.82 -11.22
C THR A 261 6.45 13.37 -10.73
N LEU A 262 5.53 12.50 -11.20
CA LEU A 262 5.46 11.09 -10.77
C LEU A 262 6.48 10.18 -11.48
N LYS A 263 7.19 10.63 -12.52
CA LYS A 263 8.23 9.83 -13.18
C LYS A 263 9.48 9.63 -12.31
N GLN A 264 10.01 8.41 -12.33
CA GLN A 264 11.12 7.92 -11.49
C GLN A 264 12.39 8.78 -11.50
N THR A 265 12.73 9.44 -12.61
CA THR A 265 13.97 10.22 -12.73
C THR A 265 14.04 11.39 -11.74
N ARG A 266 12.89 11.95 -11.32
CA ARG A 266 12.84 13.06 -10.37
C ARG A 266 13.00 12.62 -8.92
N TRP A 267 12.57 11.40 -8.56
CA TRP A 267 12.74 10.87 -7.20
C TRP A 267 14.19 10.84 -6.76
N LYS A 268 15.10 10.33 -7.61
CA LYS A 268 16.55 10.30 -7.32
C LYS A 268 17.12 11.71 -7.14
N ASN A 269 16.64 12.68 -7.90
CA ASN A 269 17.10 14.08 -7.82
C ASN A 269 16.50 14.82 -6.63
N PHE A 270 15.23 14.57 -6.30
CA PHE A 270 14.55 15.16 -5.16
C PHE A 270 15.22 14.72 -3.84
N TYR A 271 15.48 13.42 -3.67
CA TYR A 271 16.22 12.89 -2.52
C TYR A 271 17.64 13.46 -2.40
N ARG A 272 18.33 13.73 -3.51
CA ARG A 272 19.67 14.33 -3.48
C ARG A 272 19.66 15.80 -3.06
N ARG A 273 18.63 16.55 -3.40
CA ARG A 273 18.54 18.00 -3.16
C ARG A 273 18.01 18.37 -1.78
N ASN A 274 17.11 17.57 -1.22
CA ASN A 274 16.50 17.88 0.08
C ASN A 274 17.20 17.19 1.26
N ALA A 275 18.12 17.94 1.90
CA ALA A 275 18.88 17.44 3.07
C ALA A 275 17.97 17.04 4.26
N LYS A 276 16.77 17.61 4.41
CA LYS A 276 15.79 17.22 5.44
C LYS A 276 15.28 15.78 5.27
N ILE A 277 15.23 15.28 4.03
CA ILE A 277 14.85 13.88 3.75
C ILE A 277 15.97 12.89 4.09
N LYS A 278 17.23 13.35 4.22
CA LYS A 278 18.34 12.53 4.72
C LYS A 278 18.12 12.01 6.14
N THR A 279 17.27 12.69 6.92
CA THR A 279 16.88 12.24 8.26
C THR A 279 15.99 11.00 8.21
N ILE A 280 15.12 10.88 7.20
CA ILE A 280 14.27 9.70 6.97
C ILE A 280 15.12 8.47 6.61
N ARG A 281 16.21 8.66 5.84
CA ARG A 281 17.16 7.59 5.52
C ARG A 281 17.89 7.06 6.76
N ARG A 282 18.10 7.89 7.80
CA ARG A 282 18.66 7.46 9.09
C ARG A 282 17.68 6.71 9.97
N MET A 283 16.37 6.85 9.73
CA MET A 283 15.31 6.12 10.43
C MET A 283 14.93 4.81 9.71
N ALA A 284 15.33 4.65 8.45
CA ALA A 284 15.08 3.46 7.62
C ALA A 284 16.32 2.56 7.46
N ASN A 285 17.49 2.98 7.99
CA ASN A 285 18.69 2.21 8.17
C ASN A 285 18.93 1.99 9.68
#